data_286592ee31299985ba5634b0837cfe28
#
_entry.id   286592ee31299985ba5634b0837cfe28
#
_cell.length_a   1.000
_cell.length_b   1.000
_cell.length_c   1.000
_cell.angle_alpha   90.00
_cell.angle_beta   90.00
_cell.angle_gamma   90.00
#
_symmetry.space_group_name_H-M   'P 1'
#
loop_
_entity.id
_entity.type
_entity.pdbx_description
1 polymer ?
#
loop_
_entity_poly.entity_id
_entity_poly.type
_entity_poly.pdbx_seq_one_letter_code
_entity_poly.pdbx_strand_id
1 'polypeptide(L)'
;MYKRQQQYGIGFKEIWEINSENHQLGKVSHSVGWPLESDTYGGSFCYHAENNQIYLGYVIGLDYKNPYLSPYDEFQQFKTHPDIKKLLDGGKRISYGARALIEGGLQSLPQMYMPGALLIGCDAGTLNMPKIKGSHTAMKSGIIAAEVINDHINSNKELSDYESKFKNSWVYDELYKARNVKPSFQWGLIPACLLYTSPSPRDRSL
;
A
#
# COMPACT_ATOMS: atom_id res chain seq x y z
N MET A 1 -0.39 11.19 -22.26
CA MET A 1 0.99 10.99 -21.75
C MET A 1 0.94 11.13 -20.23
N TYR A 2 0.83 10.02 -19.50
CA TYR A 2 0.86 10.08 -18.04
C TYR A 2 2.27 10.50 -17.60
N LYS A 3 2.37 11.67 -16.99
CA LYS A 3 3.62 12.10 -16.36
C LYS A 3 3.93 11.06 -15.27
N ARG A 4 5.15 10.54 -15.23
CA ARG A 4 5.68 9.65 -14.18
C ARG A 4 5.84 10.47 -12.89
N GLN A 5 4.74 10.85 -12.26
CA GLN A 5 4.76 11.52 -10.97
C GLN A 5 4.58 10.48 -9.87
N GLN A 6 5.41 10.56 -8.86
CA GLN A 6 5.18 9.80 -7.65
C GLN A 6 3.87 10.25 -7.00
N GLN A 7 3.12 9.28 -6.50
CA GLN A 7 1.90 9.52 -5.74
C GLN A 7 2.10 8.99 -4.33
N TYR A 8 1.68 9.78 -3.37
CA TYR A 8 1.85 9.48 -1.97
C TYR A 8 0.50 9.26 -1.30
N GLY A 9 0.48 8.40 -0.31
CA GLY A 9 -0.57 8.27 0.67
C GLY A 9 -0.03 8.48 2.07
N ILE A 10 -0.90 8.78 3.01
CA ILE A 10 -0.60 8.73 4.42
C ILE A 10 -1.40 7.62 5.08
N GLY A 11 -0.71 6.76 5.80
CA GLY A 11 -1.32 5.69 6.59
C GLY A 11 -1.23 5.99 8.08
N PHE A 12 -2.38 5.99 8.75
CA PHE A 12 -2.48 5.98 10.22
C PHE A 12 -2.69 4.57 10.69
N LYS A 13 -2.10 4.24 11.83
CA LYS A 13 -2.25 2.94 12.47
C LYS A 13 -2.38 3.13 13.97
N GLU A 14 -3.33 2.47 14.57
CA GLU A 14 -3.50 2.34 16.01
C GLU A 14 -3.49 0.86 16.41
N ILE A 15 -2.95 0.58 17.58
CA ILE A 15 -3.05 -0.72 18.24
C ILE A 15 -3.97 -0.56 19.42
N TRP A 16 -5.00 -1.37 19.45
CA TRP A 16 -5.99 -1.40 20.52
C TRP A 16 -6.01 -2.76 21.19
N GLU A 17 -6.11 -2.77 22.49
CA GLU A 17 -6.52 -3.91 23.27
C GLU A 17 -8.02 -3.83 23.46
N ILE A 18 -8.75 -4.86 23.03
CA ILE A 18 -10.22 -4.89 23.02
C ILE A 18 -10.77 -6.01 23.87
N ASN A 19 -12.06 -5.96 24.15
CA ASN A 19 -12.74 -7.01 24.89
C ASN A 19 -12.66 -8.34 24.11
N SER A 20 -12.38 -9.43 24.82
CA SER A 20 -12.24 -10.78 24.24
C SER A 20 -13.50 -11.25 23.48
N GLU A 21 -14.67 -10.79 23.90
CA GLU A 21 -15.96 -11.09 23.23
C GLU A 21 -16.04 -10.53 21.80
N ASN A 22 -15.35 -9.43 21.53
CA ASN A 22 -15.30 -8.78 20.22
C ASN A 22 -14.08 -9.24 19.40
N HIS A 23 -13.17 -10.00 20.01
CA HIS A 23 -11.94 -10.41 19.38
C HIS A 23 -12.08 -11.74 18.62
N GLN A 24 -11.49 -11.81 17.41
CA GLN A 24 -11.46 -13.03 16.57
C GLN A 24 -10.06 -13.21 15.99
N LEU A 25 -9.20 -13.93 16.69
CA LEU A 25 -7.81 -14.14 16.30
C LEU A 25 -7.69 -14.53 14.81
N GLY A 26 -6.79 -13.84 14.10
CA GLY A 26 -6.54 -14.08 12.68
C GLY A 26 -7.55 -13.46 11.72
N LYS A 27 -8.62 -12.84 12.21
CA LYS A 27 -9.56 -12.11 11.35
C LYS A 27 -8.87 -10.90 10.74
N VAL A 28 -9.05 -10.78 9.42
CA VAL A 28 -8.55 -9.64 8.63
C VAL A 28 -9.72 -9.04 7.88
N SER A 29 -9.88 -7.74 7.97
CA SER A 29 -10.88 -7.00 7.19
C SER A 29 -10.26 -5.75 6.55
N HIS A 30 -10.75 -5.43 5.36
CA HIS A 30 -10.42 -4.21 4.64
C HIS A 30 -11.71 -3.54 4.22
N SER A 31 -11.71 -2.21 4.19
CA SER A 31 -12.82 -1.43 3.65
C SER A 31 -12.33 -0.29 2.78
N VAL A 32 -13.20 0.18 1.88
CA VAL A 32 -12.96 1.36 1.04
C VAL A 32 -14.17 2.27 1.09
N GLY A 33 -13.99 3.54 0.79
CA GLY A 33 -15.07 4.54 0.77
C GLY A 33 -15.23 5.25 2.11
N TRP A 34 -16.42 5.24 2.70
CA TRP A 34 -16.72 6.02 3.90
C TRP A 34 -15.63 5.97 4.98
N PRO A 35 -15.28 7.13 5.58
CA PRO A 35 -15.89 8.46 5.47
C PRO A 35 -15.46 9.26 4.23
N LEU A 36 -14.50 8.77 3.43
CA LEU A 36 -14.04 9.45 2.24
C LEU A 36 -15.10 9.52 1.15
N GLU A 37 -15.13 10.64 0.44
CA GLU A 37 -15.93 10.79 -0.77
C GLU A 37 -15.44 9.88 -1.91
N SER A 38 -16.29 9.63 -2.89
CA SER A 38 -16.01 8.66 -3.97
C SER A 38 -14.84 9.05 -4.88
N ASP A 39 -14.42 10.31 -4.87
CA ASP A 39 -13.29 10.82 -5.66
C ASP A 39 -11.97 10.87 -4.86
N THR A 40 -12.00 10.51 -3.59
CA THR A 40 -10.82 10.43 -2.73
C THR A 40 -10.40 8.99 -2.52
N TYR A 41 -9.19 8.66 -2.95
CA TYR A 41 -8.63 7.33 -2.77
C TYR A 41 -8.26 7.08 -1.31
N GLY A 42 -8.69 5.94 -0.78
CA GLY A 42 -8.34 5.53 0.58
C GLY A 42 -9.13 4.33 1.05
N GLY A 43 -8.82 3.88 2.26
CA GLY A 43 -9.50 2.74 2.87
C GLY A 43 -8.87 2.32 4.19
N SER A 44 -9.49 1.35 4.83
CA SER A 44 -9.07 0.84 6.13
C SER A 44 -8.56 -0.58 6.09
N PHE A 45 -7.84 -0.94 7.14
CA PHE A 45 -7.56 -2.32 7.51
C PHE A 45 -7.78 -2.53 9.00
N CYS A 46 -8.21 -3.73 9.36
CA CYS A 46 -8.31 -4.18 10.74
C CYS A 46 -7.82 -5.62 10.83
N TYR A 47 -6.81 -5.86 11.65
CA TYR A 47 -6.22 -7.18 11.87
C TYR A 47 -6.35 -7.54 13.34
N HIS A 48 -6.97 -8.69 13.61
CA HIS A 48 -7.04 -9.25 14.96
C HIS A 48 -5.81 -10.10 15.23
N ALA A 49 -4.93 -9.57 16.06
CA ALA A 49 -3.66 -10.20 16.46
C ALA A 49 -3.79 -10.96 17.77
N GLU A 50 -2.69 -11.46 18.30
CA GLU A 50 -2.63 -12.11 19.61
C GLU A 50 -2.98 -11.15 20.78
N ASN A 51 -3.23 -11.68 21.97
CA ASN A 51 -3.46 -10.93 23.21
C ASN A 51 -4.63 -9.94 23.15
N ASN A 52 -5.73 -10.31 22.47
CA ASN A 52 -6.90 -9.44 22.27
C ASN A 52 -6.56 -8.08 21.62
N GLN A 53 -5.47 -8.03 20.88
CA GLN A 53 -5.08 -6.82 20.18
C GLN A 53 -5.64 -6.77 18.76
N ILE A 54 -6.01 -5.57 18.34
CA ILE A 54 -6.30 -5.27 16.95
C ILE A 54 -5.37 -4.18 16.43
N TYR A 55 -5.00 -4.32 15.16
CA TYR A 55 -4.29 -3.31 14.41
C TYR A 55 -5.26 -2.64 13.46
N LEU A 56 -5.72 -1.45 13.85
CA LEU A 56 -6.66 -0.65 13.08
C LEU A 56 -5.90 0.43 12.33
N GLY A 57 -6.10 0.54 11.02
CA GLY A 57 -5.46 1.57 10.23
C GLY A 57 -6.35 2.15 9.15
N TYR A 58 -5.97 3.33 8.69
CA TYR A 58 -6.63 4.06 7.64
C TYR A 58 -5.59 4.71 6.73
N VAL A 59 -5.73 4.53 5.43
CA VAL A 59 -4.79 5.06 4.43
C VAL A 59 -5.54 6.00 3.51
N ILE A 60 -4.98 7.17 3.24
CA ILE A 60 -5.58 8.19 2.38
C ILE A 60 -4.53 8.65 1.37
N GLY A 61 -4.89 8.64 0.08
CA GLY A 61 -4.07 9.22 -0.96
C GLY A 61 -3.96 10.73 -0.79
N LEU A 62 -2.74 11.27 -0.90
CA LEU A 62 -2.48 12.70 -0.70
C LEU A 62 -2.76 13.55 -1.96
N ASP A 63 -3.36 12.96 -2.98
CA ASP A 63 -3.81 13.61 -4.22
C ASP A 63 -5.29 14.03 -4.17
N TYR A 64 -5.88 14.12 -2.98
CA TYR A 64 -7.26 14.57 -2.78
C TYR A 64 -7.44 16.03 -3.20
N LYS A 65 -8.66 16.35 -3.68
CA LYS A 65 -8.99 17.67 -4.24
C LYS A 65 -9.46 18.68 -3.19
N ASN A 66 -10.08 18.19 -2.11
CA ASN A 66 -10.62 19.05 -1.05
C ASN A 66 -9.49 19.56 -0.14
N PRO A 67 -9.10 20.84 -0.18
CA PRO A 67 -8.00 21.37 0.64
C PRO A 67 -8.30 21.40 2.14
N TYR A 68 -9.56 21.20 2.52
CA TYR A 68 -9.99 21.16 3.93
C TYR A 68 -10.04 19.74 4.49
N LEU A 69 -9.78 18.73 3.67
CA LEU A 69 -9.73 17.35 4.14
C LEU A 69 -8.52 17.17 5.06
N SER A 70 -8.79 16.71 6.28
CA SER A 70 -7.76 16.31 7.24
C SER A 70 -7.69 14.78 7.30
N PRO A 71 -6.63 14.14 6.80
CA PRO A 71 -6.49 12.70 6.85
C PRO A 71 -6.61 12.10 8.27
N TYR A 72 -6.16 12.85 9.27
CA TYR A 72 -6.30 12.44 10.66
C TYR A 72 -7.76 12.44 11.11
N ASP A 73 -8.51 13.49 10.79
CA ASP A 73 -9.93 13.60 11.19
C ASP A 73 -10.80 12.56 10.48
N GLU A 74 -10.49 12.24 9.21
CA GLU A 74 -11.13 11.12 8.50
C GLU A 74 -10.92 9.79 9.21
N PHE A 75 -9.71 9.52 9.73
CA PHE A 75 -9.48 8.33 10.55
C PHE A 75 -10.25 8.37 11.88
N GLN A 76 -10.38 9.54 12.52
CA GLN A 76 -11.21 9.66 13.71
C GLN A 76 -12.69 9.41 13.38
N GLN A 77 -13.19 9.99 12.28
CA GLN A 77 -14.54 9.77 11.80
C GLN A 77 -14.79 8.29 11.45
N PHE A 78 -13.85 7.61 10.80
CA PHE A 78 -13.93 6.18 10.52
C PHE A 78 -14.21 5.35 11.80
N LYS A 79 -13.60 5.70 12.92
CA LYS A 79 -13.84 5.02 14.21
C LYS A 79 -15.25 5.23 14.78
N THR A 80 -16.01 6.19 14.26
CA THR A 80 -17.41 6.39 14.67
C THR A 80 -18.38 5.48 13.91
N HIS A 81 -17.93 4.75 12.87
CA HIS A 81 -18.78 3.76 12.20
C HIS A 81 -19.33 2.74 13.22
N PRO A 82 -20.62 2.39 13.17
CA PRO A 82 -21.25 1.54 14.17
C PRO A 82 -20.49 0.25 14.48
N ASP A 83 -20.00 -0.44 13.45
CA ASP A 83 -19.27 -1.70 13.62
C ASP A 83 -17.90 -1.49 14.26
N ILE A 84 -17.19 -0.42 13.86
CA ILE A 84 -15.87 -0.09 14.41
C ILE A 84 -16.01 0.42 15.84
N LYS A 85 -16.98 1.29 16.08
CA LYS A 85 -17.27 1.79 17.43
C LYS A 85 -17.61 0.67 18.40
N LYS A 86 -18.46 -0.28 17.97
CA LYS A 86 -18.77 -1.47 18.76
C LYS A 86 -17.54 -2.33 19.03
N LEU A 87 -16.66 -2.50 18.03
CA LEU A 87 -15.41 -3.26 18.18
C LEU A 87 -14.48 -2.63 19.21
N LEU A 88 -14.41 -1.29 19.25
CA LEU A 88 -13.52 -0.52 20.12
C LEU A 88 -14.12 -0.24 21.51
N ASP A 89 -15.40 -0.53 21.72
CA ASP A 89 -16.10 -0.22 22.96
C ASP A 89 -15.46 -0.95 24.16
N GLY A 90 -15.17 -0.19 25.21
CA GLY A 90 -14.45 -0.67 26.39
C GLY A 90 -12.97 -1.01 26.13
N GLY A 91 -12.47 -0.81 24.91
CA GLY A 91 -11.08 -1.04 24.54
C GLY A 91 -10.14 0.11 24.94
N LYS A 92 -8.86 -0.18 24.95
CA LYS A 92 -7.79 0.77 25.25
C LYS A 92 -6.83 0.87 24.07
N ARG A 93 -6.58 2.09 23.57
CA ARG A 93 -5.52 2.34 22.59
C ARG A 93 -4.15 2.28 23.30
N ILE A 94 -3.29 1.37 22.86
CA ILE A 94 -1.95 1.16 23.44
C ILE A 94 -0.84 1.80 22.62
N SER A 95 -1.03 1.97 21.30
CA SER A 95 -0.01 2.59 20.43
C SER A 95 -0.65 3.25 19.22
N TYR A 96 0.06 4.19 18.63
CA TYR A 96 -0.34 4.82 17.37
C TYR A 96 0.87 5.31 16.58
N GLY A 97 0.68 5.51 15.29
CA GLY A 97 1.68 6.09 14.41
C GLY A 97 1.11 6.42 13.04
N ALA A 98 1.86 7.21 12.31
CA ALA A 98 1.55 7.53 10.93
C ALA A 98 2.81 7.48 10.06
N ARG A 99 2.65 7.12 8.79
CA ARG A 99 3.74 7.11 7.81
C ARG A 99 3.23 7.46 6.43
N ALA A 100 4.00 8.28 5.70
CA ALA A 100 3.79 8.48 4.27
C ALA A 100 4.25 7.24 3.50
N LEU A 101 3.50 6.89 2.45
CA LEU A 101 3.71 5.74 1.59
C LEU A 101 3.79 6.21 0.14
N ILE A 102 4.57 5.53 -0.69
CA ILE A 102 4.58 5.74 -2.13
C ILE A 102 3.59 4.75 -2.76
N GLU A 103 2.52 5.27 -3.36
CA GLU A 103 1.38 4.47 -3.84
C GLU A 103 1.18 4.50 -5.35
N GLY A 104 2.08 5.13 -6.10
CA GLY A 104 1.90 5.33 -7.53
C GLY A 104 2.01 4.06 -8.39
N GLY A 105 2.51 2.97 -7.84
CA GLY A 105 2.66 1.69 -8.53
C GLY A 105 3.70 1.73 -9.67
N LEU A 106 3.57 0.79 -10.60
CA LEU A 106 4.56 0.59 -11.68
C LEU A 106 4.84 1.85 -12.51
N GLN A 107 3.79 2.64 -12.80
CA GLN A 107 3.91 3.82 -13.68
C GLN A 107 4.69 4.96 -13.04
N SER A 108 4.83 4.95 -11.73
CA SER A 108 5.52 5.99 -10.96
C SER A 108 6.93 5.59 -10.49
N LEU A 109 7.38 4.38 -10.83
CA LEU A 109 8.74 3.96 -10.48
C LEU A 109 9.76 4.94 -11.05
N PRO A 110 10.65 5.51 -10.22
CA PRO A 110 11.73 6.36 -10.68
C PRO A 110 12.82 5.55 -11.39
N GLN A 111 13.85 6.20 -11.87
CA GLN A 111 15.11 5.55 -12.14
C GLN A 111 15.68 5.02 -10.83
N MET A 112 15.89 3.71 -10.74
CA MET A 112 16.17 3.04 -9.47
C MET A 112 17.66 2.92 -9.18
N TYR A 113 18.51 3.45 -10.04
CA TYR A 113 19.97 3.47 -9.87
C TYR A 113 20.57 4.81 -10.26
N MET A 114 21.71 5.12 -9.68
CA MET A 114 22.59 6.21 -10.07
C MET A 114 24.04 5.81 -9.73
N PRO A 115 25.07 6.51 -10.23
CA PRO A 115 26.43 6.25 -9.82
C PRO A 115 26.60 6.23 -8.30
N GLY A 116 26.99 5.10 -7.75
CA GLY A 116 27.20 4.91 -6.31
C GLY A 116 25.95 4.70 -5.45
N ALA A 117 24.73 4.63 -6.02
CA ALA A 117 23.52 4.44 -5.24
C ALA A 117 22.41 3.65 -5.97
N LEU A 118 21.59 2.92 -5.17
CA LEU A 118 20.40 2.22 -5.62
C LEU A 118 19.20 2.60 -4.73
N LEU A 119 18.02 2.71 -5.35
CA LEU A 119 16.74 2.85 -4.63
C LEU A 119 16.07 1.49 -4.49
N ILE A 120 15.67 1.13 -3.27
CA ILE A 120 15.05 -0.15 -2.96
C ILE A 120 13.77 0.03 -2.12
N GLY A 121 12.92 -0.98 -2.12
CA GLY A 121 11.76 -1.07 -1.24
C GLY A 121 10.72 0.00 -1.48
N CYS A 122 10.06 0.40 -0.39
CA CYS A 122 8.98 1.37 -0.43
C CYS A 122 9.44 2.74 -0.97
N ASP A 123 10.68 3.14 -0.69
CA ASP A 123 11.23 4.41 -1.15
C ASP A 123 11.46 4.43 -2.68
N ALA A 124 11.63 3.25 -3.28
CA ALA A 124 11.59 3.09 -4.74
C ALA A 124 10.17 3.01 -5.31
N GLY A 125 9.15 2.83 -4.48
CA GLY A 125 7.76 2.69 -4.91
C GLY A 125 7.33 1.26 -5.24
N THR A 126 7.97 0.24 -4.64
CA THR A 126 7.66 -1.18 -4.91
C THR A 126 6.41 -1.70 -4.18
N LEU A 127 5.67 -0.85 -3.47
CA LEU A 127 4.43 -1.24 -2.80
C LEU A 127 3.40 -1.78 -3.79
N ASN A 128 2.88 -2.98 -3.53
CA ASN A 128 1.67 -3.44 -4.20
C ASN A 128 0.45 -2.83 -3.50
N MET A 129 0.01 -1.71 -4.03
CA MET A 129 -1.04 -0.89 -3.45
C MET A 129 -2.38 -1.64 -3.32
N PRO A 130 -2.90 -2.36 -4.34
CA PRO A 130 -4.17 -3.09 -4.21
C PRO A 130 -4.16 -4.15 -3.11
N LYS A 131 -3.02 -4.79 -2.87
CA LYS A 131 -2.87 -5.77 -1.80
C LYS A 131 -2.60 -5.13 -0.43
N ILE A 132 -2.26 -3.85 -0.39
CA ILE A 132 -1.77 -3.13 0.81
C ILE A 132 -0.55 -3.88 1.40
N LYS A 133 0.30 -4.43 0.54
CA LYS A 133 1.46 -5.25 0.93
C LYS A 133 2.71 -4.74 0.20
N GLY A 134 3.77 -4.49 0.98
CA GLY A 134 5.03 -3.99 0.46
C GLY A 134 6.27 -4.71 1.00
N SER A 135 6.14 -5.48 2.08
CA SER A 135 7.31 -6.11 2.72
C SER A 135 8.00 -7.13 1.80
N HIS A 136 7.23 -7.98 1.13
CA HIS A 136 7.77 -9.00 0.21
C HIS A 136 8.46 -8.38 -1.01
N THR A 137 7.87 -7.34 -1.60
CA THR A 137 8.44 -6.62 -2.74
C THR A 137 9.69 -5.83 -2.33
N ALA A 138 9.67 -5.22 -1.14
CA ALA A 138 10.83 -4.53 -0.59
C ALA A 138 12.00 -5.48 -0.33
N MET A 139 11.75 -6.63 0.30
CA MET A 139 12.78 -7.65 0.53
C MET A 139 13.39 -8.16 -0.79
N LYS A 140 12.55 -8.46 -1.78
CA LYS A 140 13.06 -8.94 -3.09
C LYS A 140 13.86 -7.87 -3.81
N SER A 141 13.43 -6.62 -3.77
CA SER A 141 14.21 -5.52 -4.35
C SER A 141 15.58 -5.36 -3.68
N GLY A 142 15.64 -5.53 -2.35
CA GLY A 142 16.89 -5.53 -1.58
C GLY A 142 17.80 -6.69 -1.95
N ILE A 143 17.27 -7.90 -2.15
CA ILE A 143 18.04 -9.06 -2.61
C ILE A 143 18.66 -8.78 -3.97
N ILE A 144 17.89 -8.29 -4.94
CA ILE A 144 18.38 -7.96 -6.27
C ILE A 144 19.48 -6.88 -6.19
N ALA A 145 19.29 -5.86 -5.35
CA ALA A 145 20.29 -4.83 -5.14
C ALA A 145 21.60 -5.39 -4.57
N ALA A 146 21.51 -6.28 -3.58
CA ALA A 146 22.69 -6.92 -3.00
C ALA A 146 23.47 -7.75 -4.03
N GLU A 147 22.77 -8.51 -4.88
CA GLU A 147 23.41 -9.27 -5.99
C GLU A 147 24.14 -8.33 -6.97
N VAL A 148 23.51 -7.21 -7.35
CA VAL A 148 24.12 -6.25 -8.27
C VAL A 148 25.32 -5.55 -7.66
N ILE A 149 25.23 -5.15 -6.39
CA ILE A 149 26.35 -4.53 -5.66
C ILE A 149 27.52 -5.50 -5.56
N ASN A 150 27.25 -6.76 -5.23
CA ASN A 150 28.29 -7.79 -5.19
C ASN A 150 28.98 -8.00 -6.54
N ASP A 151 28.21 -8.05 -7.63
CA ASP A 151 28.72 -8.13 -8.98
C ASP A 151 29.54 -6.88 -9.37
N HIS A 152 29.09 -5.70 -8.96
CA HIS A 152 29.79 -4.44 -9.20
C HIS A 152 31.17 -4.42 -8.51
N ILE A 153 31.23 -4.79 -7.23
CA ILE A 153 32.46 -4.78 -6.43
C ILE A 153 33.48 -5.84 -6.96
N ASN A 154 33.00 -7.06 -7.24
CA ASN A 154 33.89 -8.18 -7.56
C ASN A 154 34.18 -8.32 -9.05
N SER A 155 33.33 -7.80 -9.93
CA SER A 155 33.42 -8.02 -11.38
C SER A 155 33.29 -6.74 -12.20
N ASN A 156 33.32 -5.59 -11.56
CA ASN A 156 33.19 -4.26 -12.17
C ASN A 156 32.01 -4.12 -13.14
N LYS A 157 30.89 -4.82 -12.86
CA LYS A 157 29.64 -4.69 -13.62
C LYS A 157 28.94 -3.37 -13.29
N GLU A 158 28.10 -2.91 -14.19
CA GLU A 158 27.38 -1.65 -14.04
C GLU A 158 26.22 -1.75 -13.04
N LEU A 159 26.02 -0.71 -12.21
CA LEU A 159 24.84 -0.65 -11.31
C LEU A 159 23.51 -0.54 -12.08
N SER A 160 23.54 -0.15 -13.36
CA SER A 160 22.38 -0.15 -14.27
C SER A 160 21.75 -1.54 -14.45
N ASP A 161 22.50 -2.62 -14.20
CA ASP A 161 21.99 -3.99 -14.22
C ASP A 161 20.87 -4.22 -13.22
N TYR A 162 20.75 -3.36 -12.19
CA TYR A 162 19.67 -3.42 -11.23
C TYR A 162 18.30 -3.27 -11.88
N GLU A 163 18.11 -2.30 -12.78
CA GLU A 163 16.83 -2.13 -13.47
C GLU A 163 16.46 -3.32 -14.34
N SER A 164 17.43 -3.89 -15.06
CA SER A 164 17.19 -5.05 -15.90
C SER A 164 16.82 -6.29 -15.08
N LYS A 165 17.56 -6.57 -13.99
CA LYS A 165 17.25 -7.66 -13.05
C LYS A 165 15.90 -7.45 -12.35
N PHE A 166 15.58 -6.21 -11.95
CA PHE A 166 14.28 -5.90 -11.36
C PHE A 166 13.13 -6.13 -12.34
N LYS A 167 13.25 -5.68 -13.60
CA LYS A 167 12.25 -5.88 -14.66
C LYS A 167 12.04 -7.37 -15.00
N ASN A 168 13.04 -8.21 -14.81
CA ASN A 168 12.95 -9.66 -15.01
C ASN A 168 12.53 -10.42 -13.74
N SER A 169 12.13 -9.72 -12.68
CA SER A 169 11.72 -10.35 -11.43
C SER A 169 10.20 -10.45 -11.31
N TRP A 170 9.73 -11.40 -10.49
CA TRP A 170 8.32 -11.54 -10.17
C TRP A 170 7.71 -10.28 -9.52
N VAL A 171 8.51 -9.42 -8.90
CA VAL A 171 8.04 -8.13 -8.35
C VAL A 171 7.51 -7.24 -9.46
N TYR A 172 8.25 -7.14 -10.56
CA TYR A 172 7.80 -6.37 -11.72
C TYR A 172 6.51 -6.92 -12.31
N ASP A 173 6.41 -8.24 -12.44
CA ASP A 173 5.20 -8.92 -12.93
C ASP A 173 3.99 -8.64 -12.03
N GLU A 174 4.20 -8.70 -10.71
CA GLU A 174 3.15 -8.39 -9.74
C GLU A 174 2.68 -6.94 -9.84
N LEU A 175 3.61 -5.98 -9.91
CA LEU A 175 3.29 -4.58 -10.11
C LEU A 175 2.63 -4.32 -11.48
N TYR A 176 3.07 -5.04 -12.52
CA TYR A 176 2.48 -4.94 -13.85
C TYR A 176 1.01 -5.39 -13.88
N LYS A 177 0.69 -6.49 -13.20
CA LYS A 177 -0.70 -6.95 -13.06
C LYS A 177 -1.57 -5.91 -12.34
N ALA A 178 -1.04 -5.24 -11.33
CA ALA A 178 -1.73 -4.24 -10.52
C ALA A 178 -1.77 -2.82 -11.14
N ARG A 179 -1.06 -2.57 -12.25
CA ARG A 179 -0.76 -1.23 -12.77
C ARG A 179 -1.96 -0.33 -13.09
N ASN A 180 -3.12 -0.91 -13.39
CA ASN A 180 -4.31 -0.16 -13.76
C ASN A 180 -5.25 0.14 -12.59
N VAL A 181 -5.02 -0.46 -11.42
CA VAL A 181 -5.92 -0.31 -10.27
C VAL A 181 -5.91 1.13 -9.74
N LYS A 182 -4.73 1.68 -9.41
CA LYS A 182 -4.67 3.08 -8.92
C LYS A 182 -5.22 4.10 -9.93
N PRO A 183 -4.88 4.05 -11.23
CA PRO A 183 -5.45 4.96 -12.22
C PRO A 183 -6.98 4.89 -12.34
N SER A 184 -7.59 3.74 -12.11
CA SER A 184 -9.05 3.60 -12.21
C SER A 184 -9.83 4.40 -11.17
N PHE A 185 -9.22 4.72 -10.03
CA PHE A 185 -9.84 5.57 -9.00
C PHE A 185 -10.09 7.01 -9.49
N GLN A 186 -9.45 7.45 -10.58
CA GLN A 186 -9.76 8.74 -11.20
C GLN A 186 -11.19 8.81 -11.74
N TRP A 187 -11.82 7.66 -12.00
CA TRP A 187 -13.20 7.55 -12.43
C TRP A 187 -14.19 7.35 -11.27
N GLY A 188 -13.69 7.39 -10.03
CA GLY A 188 -14.47 7.16 -8.81
C GLY A 188 -14.39 5.73 -8.29
N LEU A 189 -14.97 5.53 -7.12
CA LEU A 189 -14.87 4.26 -6.37
C LEU A 189 -15.50 3.08 -7.12
N ILE A 190 -16.71 3.25 -7.68
CA ILE A 190 -17.46 2.15 -8.32
C ILE A 190 -16.72 1.60 -9.55
N PRO A 191 -16.28 2.42 -10.53
CA PRO A 191 -15.48 1.92 -11.65
C PRO A 191 -14.17 1.27 -11.22
N ALA A 192 -13.51 1.81 -10.19
CA ALA A 192 -12.29 1.23 -9.66
C ALA A 192 -12.52 -0.17 -9.07
N CYS A 193 -13.58 -0.35 -8.29
CA CYS A 193 -13.95 -1.65 -7.74
C CYS A 193 -14.30 -2.67 -8.83
N LEU A 194 -15.06 -2.26 -9.85
CA LEU A 194 -15.41 -3.12 -10.97
C LEU A 194 -14.18 -3.57 -11.76
N LEU A 195 -13.22 -2.67 -12.00
CA LEU A 195 -11.97 -3.02 -12.68
C LEU A 195 -11.13 -3.99 -11.85
N TYR A 196 -11.08 -3.78 -10.54
CA TYR A 196 -10.30 -4.64 -9.63
C TYR A 196 -10.91 -6.06 -9.50
N THR A 197 -12.24 -6.16 -9.48
CA THR A 197 -12.95 -7.44 -9.33
C THR A 197 -13.19 -8.18 -10.64
N SER A 198 -13.06 -7.49 -11.78
CA SER A 198 -13.20 -8.12 -13.09
C SER A 198 -11.98 -8.96 -13.44
N PRO A 199 -12.14 -10.26 -13.76
CA PRO A 199 -11.01 -11.06 -14.20
C PRO A 199 -10.42 -10.48 -15.48
N SER A 200 -9.10 -10.26 -15.48
CA SER A 200 -8.40 -9.85 -16.70
C SER A 200 -8.59 -10.91 -17.78
N PRO A 201 -8.76 -10.54 -19.06
CA PRO A 201 -8.77 -11.51 -20.16
C PRO A 201 -7.55 -12.44 -20.16
N ARG A 202 -6.42 -12.03 -19.57
CA ARG A 202 -5.21 -12.85 -19.41
C ARG A 202 -5.28 -13.83 -18.25
N ASP A 203 -6.17 -13.61 -17.27
CA ASP A 203 -6.34 -14.54 -16.14
C ASP A 203 -7.25 -15.74 -16.50
N ARG A 204 -7.86 -15.72 -17.70
CA ARG A 204 -8.68 -16.83 -18.24
C ARG A 204 -7.85 -17.90 -18.96
N SER A 205 -6.54 -17.74 -19.06
CA SER A 205 -5.63 -18.63 -19.78
C SER A 205 -4.72 -19.46 -18.84
N LEU A 206 -5.17 -19.66 -17.59
CA LEU A 206 -4.53 -20.62 -16.64
C LEU A 206 -5.48 -21.77 -16.35
#